data_17fe24307854d68a243ba088894e7982
#
_entry.id   17fe24307854d68a243ba088894e7982
#
_cell.length_a   1.000
_cell.length_b   1.000
_cell.length_c   1.000
_cell.angle_alpha   90.00
_cell.angle_beta   90.00
_cell.angle_gamma   90.00
#
_symmetry.space_group_name_H-M   'P 1'
#
loop_
_entity.id
_entity.type
_entity.pdbx_description
1 polymer ?
#
loop_
_entity_poly.entity_id
_entity_poly.type
_entity_poly.pdbx_seq_one_letter_code
_entity_poly.pdbx_strand_id
1 'polypeptide(L)'
;MGFFGLIWPKLLTSYKACYFVVDTVCFIFYVAHPVKDGRRKGEFSMFSKDIGIDLGTANTLVFMKGKGIVMREPSVVAVDIRSEEVLAVGTQAKEMIGRTPGSIVAVRPLKDGVIADFDVTATMLKHFIRKAIKSNSFSRPRVVVCIPSGVTEVERRAVEDAARQAGAKEVELIEEPMAAAIGAGLPVAEPTGSMVVDIGGGTAEVAIISLGDIVTSCSVRVAGDKF
;
A
#
# COMPACT_ATOMS: atom_id res chain seq x y z
N MET A 1 -16.18 -6.53 -23.00
CA MET A 1 -15.12 -6.97 -23.96
C MET A 1 -14.78 -5.93 -25.05
N GLY A 2 -15.06 -4.64 -24.88
CA GLY A 2 -15.01 -3.67 -25.96
C GLY A 2 -13.99 -2.53 -25.86
N PHE A 3 -13.38 -2.25 -24.71
CA PHE A 3 -12.52 -1.06 -24.56
C PHE A 3 -11.01 -1.36 -24.50
N PHE A 4 -10.63 -2.54 -24.09
CA PHE A 4 -9.21 -2.93 -24.00
C PHE A 4 -8.55 -3.27 -25.36
N GLY A 5 -9.31 -3.63 -26.36
CA GLY A 5 -8.80 -4.11 -27.65
C GLY A 5 -8.24 -3.03 -28.58
N LEU A 6 -8.56 -1.75 -28.38
CA LEU A 6 -8.22 -0.68 -29.34
C LEU A 6 -7.00 0.18 -28.92
N ILE A 7 -6.65 0.18 -27.63
CA ILE A 7 -5.52 1.00 -27.12
C ILE A 7 -4.23 0.17 -27.04
N TRP A 8 -4.36 -1.14 -26.83
CA TRP A 8 -3.26 -2.07 -26.58
C TRP A 8 -2.18 -2.16 -27.68
N PRO A 9 -2.51 -2.24 -28.99
CA PRO A 9 -1.47 -2.39 -30.02
C PRO A 9 -0.59 -1.15 -30.23
N LYS A 10 -1.11 0.07 -29.92
CA LYS A 10 -0.35 1.31 -30.14
C LYS A 10 0.60 1.66 -28.98
N LEU A 11 0.30 1.21 -27.76
CA LEU A 11 1.13 1.46 -26.60
C LEU A 11 2.39 0.56 -26.56
N LEU A 12 2.25 -0.70 -26.97
CA LEU A 12 3.36 -1.68 -26.95
C LEU A 12 4.51 -1.39 -27.91
N THR A 13 4.28 -0.62 -28.97
CA THR A 13 5.31 -0.31 -29.98
C THR A 13 6.20 0.87 -29.62
N SER A 14 5.84 1.66 -28.63
CA SER A 14 6.56 2.91 -28.27
C SER A 14 7.38 2.79 -26.99
N TYR A 15 7.22 1.75 -26.18
CA TYR A 15 7.90 1.62 -24.88
C TYR A 15 8.92 0.49 -24.91
N LYS A 16 10.12 0.78 -24.40
CA LYS A 16 11.24 -0.17 -24.38
C LYS A 16 11.08 -1.33 -23.40
N ALA A 17 10.19 -1.19 -22.39
CA ALA A 17 9.91 -2.24 -21.41
C ALA A 17 8.50 -2.12 -20.84
N CYS A 18 7.83 -3.25 -20.68
CA CYS A 18 6.56 -3.37 -19.97
C CYS A 18 6.78 -4.37 -18.83
N TYR A 19 6.51 -3.96 -17.62
CA TYR A 19 6.69 -4.79 -16.43
C TYR A 19 5.35 -5.14 -15.82
N PHE A 20 5.13 -6.44 -15.61
CA PHE A 20 3.99 -6.95 -14.87
C PHE A 20 4.42 -7.15 -13.42
N VAL A 21 3.73 -6.50 -12.51
CA VAL A 21 3.91 -6.70 -11.07
C VAL A 21 2.66 -7.37 -10.56
N VAL A 22 2.81 -8.58 -10.03
CA VAL A 22 1.73 -9.33 -9.39
C VAL A 22 2.10 -9.47 -7.93
N ASP A 23 1.25 -8.99 -7.04
CA ASP A 23 1.51 -8.88 -5.60
C ASP A 23 2.75 -8.02 -5.28
N THR A 24 2.55 -6.94 -4.61
CA THR A 24 3.42 -5.79 -4.34
C THR A 24 4.74 -6.13 -3.60
N VAL A 25 5.54 -7.03 -4.13
CA VAL A 25 6.90 -7.31 -3.62
C VAL A 25 7.86 -6.14 -3.93
N CYS A 26 7.48 -5.25 -4.84
CA CYS A 26 8.33 -4.19 -5.37
C CYS A 26 8.50 -2.97 -4.45
N PHE A 27 7.65 -2.78 -3.46
CA PHE A 27 7.71 -1.64 -2.51
C PHE A 27 8.98 -1.58 -1.65
N ILE A 28 9.72 -2.68 -1.59
CA ILE A 28 10.88 -2.88 -0.70
C ILE A 28 12.01 -1.88 -0.95
N PHE A 29 12.21 -1.42 -2.18
CA PHE A 29 13.36 -0.60 -2.55
C PHE A 29 13.18 0.90 -2.28
N TYR A 30 11.97 1.44 -2.27
CA TYR A 30 11.75 2.87 -2.07
C TYR A 30 12.19 3.34 -0.69
N VAL A 31 11.85 2.60 0.36
CA VAL A 31 12.25 2.96 1.74
C VAL A 31 13.75 2.75 1.97
N ALA A 32 14.38 1.89 1.16
CA ALA A 32 15.83 1.62 1.26
C ALA A 32 16.69 2.68 0.54
N HIS A 33 16.17 3.30 -0.51
CA HIS A 33 16.89 4.27 -1.32
C HIS A 33 16.05 5.55 -1.47
N PRO A 34 16.11 6.49 -0.51
CA PRO A 34 15.42 7.76 -0.69
C PRO A 34 15.97 8.44 -1.93
N VAL A 35 15.07 8.76 -2.86
CA VAL A 35 15.38 9.64 -3.99
C VAL A 35 16.01 10.89 -3.41
N LYS A 36 17.20 11.27 -3.89
CA LYS A 36 17.87 12.52 -3.50
C LYS A 36 17.08 13.69 -4.09
N ASP A 37 15.92 13.99 -3.52
CA ASP A 37 15.29 15.27 -3.76
C ASP A 37 16.11 16.33 -3.01
N GLY A 38 16.56 17.35 -3.74
CA GLY A 38 17.45 18.42 -3.24
C GLY A 38 16.81 19.34 -2.20
N ARG A 39 15.69 18.94 -1.58
CA ARG A 39 14.98 19.70 -0.55
C ARG A 39 15.03 19.02 0.81
N ARG A 40 15.83 19.63 1.68
CA ARG A 40 16.05 19.42 3.11
C ARG A 40 17.09 18.35 3.47
N LYS A 41 18.28 18.85 3.79
CA LYS A 41 19.14 18.28 4.83
C LYS A 41 18.38 18.37 6.17
N GLY A 42 17.40 17.48 6.40
CA GLY A 42 16.84 17.22 7.71
C GLY A 42 17.75 16.21 8.40
N GLU A 43 18.17 16.53 9.60
CA GLU A 43 19.01 15.70 10.45
C GLU A 43 18.55 14.24 10.42
N PHE A 44 19.44 13.38 9.98
CA PHE A 44 19.27 11.93 10.05
C PHE A 44 19.24 11.53 11.53
N SER A 45 18.06 11.51 12.13
CA SER A 45 17.90 10.93 13.46
C SER A 45 18.27 9.45 13.37
N MET A 46 19.38 9.07 13.98
CA MET A 46 19.91 7.70 14.05
C MET A 46 18.93 6.71 14.70
N PHE A 47 17.80 7.18 15.20
CA PHE A 47 16.82 6.41 15.98
C PHE A 47 15.42 6.32 15.32
N SER A 48 15.18 6.94 14.16
CA SER A 48 13.87 6.81 13.52
C SER A 48 13.79 5.50 12.72
N LYS A 49 12.77 4.71 12.98
CA LYS A 49 12.45 3.50 12.21
C LYS A 49 11.62 3.93 11.01
N ASP A 50 12.16 3.71 9.81
CA ASP A 50 11.42 3.95 8.57
C ASP A 50 10.66 2.69 8.21
N ILE A 51 9.35 2.81 8.04
CA ILE A 51 8.42 1.72 7.73
C ILE A 51 7.72 2.03 6.42
N GLY A 52 7.70 1.07 5.50
CA GLY A 52 6.85 1.08 4.33
C GLY A 52 5.64 0.18 4.56
N ILE A 53 4.45 0.65 4.20
CA ILE A 53 3.22 -0.11 4.29
C ILE A 53 2.55 -0.12 2.92
N ASP A 54 2.41 -1.32 2.37
CA ASP A 54 1.50 -1.57 1.26
C ASP A 54 0.16 -1.98 1.86
N LEU A 55 -0.82 -1.09 1.74
CA LEU A 55 -2.13 -1.24 2.34
C LEU A 55 -3.13 -1.82 1.33
N GLY A 56 -2.86 -3.05 0.89
CA GLY A 56 -3.69 -3.71 -0.12
C GLY A 56 -5.04 -4.20 0.40
N THR A 57 -6.02 -4.31 -0.50
CA THR A 57 -7.37 -4.80 -0.20
C THR A 57 -7.37 -6.23 0.35
N ALA A 58 -6.54 -7.11 -0.21
CA ALA A 58 -6.46 -8.51 0.22
C ALA A 58 -5.44 -8.74 1.33
N ASN A 59 -4.25 -8.17 1.19
CA ASN A 59 -3.13 -8.34 2.11
C ASN A 59 -2.44 -7.00 2.36
N THR A 60 -1.96 -6.81 3.58
CA THR A 60 -1.09 -5.71 3.98
C THR A 60 0.33 -6.23 4.13
N LEU A 61 1.28 -5.54 3.51
CA LEU A 61 2.71 -5.80 3.65
C LEU A 61 3.36 -4.68 4.47
N VAL A 62 4.25 -5.06 5.38
CA VAL A 62 5.04 -4.09 6.14
C VAL A 62 6.51 -4.36 5.93
N PHE A 63 7.18 -3.35 5.43
CA PHE A 63 8.62 -3.30 5.24
C PHE A 63 9.26 -2.42 6.31
N MET A 64 10.42 -2.81 6.80
CA MET A 64 11.24 -2.01 7.70
C MET A 64 12.63 -1.83 7.12
N LYS A 65 13.10 -0.59 7.07
CA LYS A 65 14.46 -0.26 6.60
C LYS A 65 15.51 -1.06 7.38
N GLY A 66 16.39 -1.73 6.64
CA GLY A 66 17.45 -2.57 7.18
C GLY A 66 17.03 -3.98 7.62
N LYS A 67 15.75 -4.33 7.52
CA LYS A 67 15.24 -5.67 7.87
C LYS A 67 14.47 -6.35 6.74
N GLY A 68 14.07 -5.60 5.71
CA GLY A 68 13.24 -6.13 4.62
C GLY A 68 11.75 -6.23 5.02
N ILE A 69 11.02 -7.13 4.38
CA ILE A 69 9.62 -7.42 4.71
C ILE A 69 9.59 -8.10 6.08
N VAL A 70 8.98 -7.42 7.06
CA VAL A 70 8.87 -7.91 8.43
C VAL A 70 7.50 -8.51 8.71
N MET A 71 6.52 -8.28 7.84
CA MET A 71 5.17 -8.78 8.00
C MET A 71 4.44 -8.85 6.65
N ARG A 72 3.67 -9.92 6.49
CA ARG A 72 2.65 -10.10 5.46
C ARG A 72 1.41 -10.66 6.15
N GLU A 73 0.33 -9.89 6.18
CA GLU A 73 -0.90 -10.26 6.87
C GLU A 73 -2.12 -9.98 6.00
N PRO A 74 -3.17 -10.80 6.08
CA PRO A 74 -4.44 -10.48 5.46
C PRO A 74 -5.01 -9.15 5.97
N SER A 75 -5.58 -8.34 5.10
CA SER A 75 -6.29 -7.10 5.47
C SER A 75 -7.69 -7.43 5.99
N VAL A 76 -7.75 -8.14 7.12
CA VAL A 76 -8.96 -8.63 7.77
C VAL A 76 -8.93 -8.30 9.24
N VAL A 77 -10.08 -7.92 9.78
CA VAL A 77 -10.25 -7.57 11.20
C VAL A 77 -11.50 -8.28 11.72
N ALA A 78 -11.40 -8.95 12.86
CA ALA A 78 -12.55 -9.53 13.54
C ALA A 78 -13.08 -8.53 14.59
N VAL A 79 -14.36 -8.18 14.47
CA VAL A 79 -15.03 -7.19 15.32
C VAL A 79 -16.23 -7.85 16.00
N ASP A 80 -16.40 -7.62 17.31
CA ASP A 80 -17.67 -7.92 17.96
C ASP A 80 -18.67 -6.81 17.66
N ILE A 81 -19.76 -7.15 16.94
CA ILE A 81 -20.78 -6.19 16.52
C ILE A 81 -21.60 -5.57 17.65
N ARG A 82 -21.53 -6.13 18.85
CA ARG A 82 -22.25 -5.61 20.03
C ARG A 82 -21.46 -4.57 20.80
N SER A 83 -20.14 -4.78 20.92
CA SER A 83 -19.26 -3.86 21.64
C SER A 83 -18.46 -2.97 20.70
N GLU A 84 -18.48 -3.24 19.37
CA GLU A 84 -17.66 -2.59 18.35
C GLU A 84 -16.16 -2.75 18.59
N GLU A 85 -15.78 -3.72 19.43
CA GLU A 85 -14.38 -3.99 19.79
C GLU A 85 -13.69 -4.85 18.73
N VAL A 86 -12.47 -4.47 18.39
CA VAL A 86 -11.57 -5.27 17.54
C VAL A 86 -10.96 -6.40 18.37
N LEU A 87 -11.30 -7.63 18.04
CA LEU A 87 -10.86 -8.84 18.75
C LEU A 87 -9.59 -9.44 18.16
N ALA A 88 -9.42 -9.38 16.84
CA ALA A 88 -8.27 -9.94 16.14
C ALA A 88 -7.99 -9.19 14.83
N VAL A 89 -6.75 -9.28 14.36
CA VAL A 89 -6.29 -8.63 13.12
C VAL A 89 -5.44 -9.61 12.32
N GLY A 90 -5.52 -9.53 10.99
CA GLY A 90 -4.68 -10.30 10.09
C GLY A 90 -5.03 -11.77 10.07
N THR A 91 -4.01 -12.63 10.15
CA THR A 91 -4.16 -14.09 10.10
C THR A 91 -5.11 -14.60 11.17
N GLN A 92 -5.02 -14.09 12.40
CA GLN A 92 -5.91 -14.50 13.49
C GLN A 92 -7.38 -14.17 13.17
N ALA A 93 -7.66 -12.98 12.64
CA ALA A 93 -9.01 -12.61 12.22
C ALA A 93 -9.51 -13.49 11.07
N LYS A 94 -8.64 -13.81 10.11
CA LYS A 94 -8.99 -14.69 8.99
C LYS A 94 -9.37 -16.11 9.45
N GLU A 95 -8.67 -16.65 10.44
CA GLU A 95 -8.96 -17.96 11.03
C GLU A 95 -10.30 -18.02 11.77
N MET A 96 -10.81 -16.88 12.21
CA MET A 96 -12.10 -16.74 12.88
C MET A 96 -13.29 -16.78 11.94
N ILE A 97 -13.09 -16.58 10.63
CA ILE A 97 -14.17 -16.58 9.63
C ILE A 97 -14.91 -17.91 9.64
N GLY A 98 -16.22 -17.86 9.85
CA GLY A 98 -17.10 -19.04 9.88
C GLY A 98 -16.94 -19.96 11.11
N ARG A 99 -16.13 -19.57 12.11
CA ARG A 99 -15.84 -20.37 13.31
C ARG A 99 -16.24 -19.68 14.62
N THR A 100 -16.79 -18.49 14.55
CA THR A 100 -17.15 -17.67 15.72
C THR A 100 -18.67 -17.56 15.88
N PRO A 101 -19.17 -17.26 17.11
CA PRO A 101 -20.56 -16.91 17.31
C PRO A 101 -20.99 -15.76 16.39
N GLY A 102 -22.29 -15.68 16.07
CA GLY A 102 -22.82 -14.69 15.12
C GLY A 102 -22.65 -13.22 15.53
N SER A 103 -22.17 -12.95 16.77
CA SER A 103 -21.80 -11.61 17.21
C SER A 103 -20.41 -11.16 16.75
N ILE A 104 -19.57 -12.09 16.25
CA ILE A 104 -18.22 -11.76 15.79
C ILE A 104 -18.19 -11.87 14.26
N VAL A 105 -17.90 -10.76 13.62
CA VAL A 105 -17.83 -10.66 12.17
C VAL A 105 -16.42 -10.30 11.73
N ALA A 106 -15.91 -11.03 10.75
CA ALA A 106 -14.66 -10.66 10.09
C ALA A 106 -14.96 -9.70 8.94
N VAL A 107 -14.40 -8.51 9.02
CA VAL A 107 -14.58 -7.45 8.03
C VAL A 107 -13.27 -7.15 7.31
N ARG A 108 -13.37 -6.75 6.05
CA ARG A 108 -12.26 -6.15 5.30
C ARG A 108 -12.44 -4.64 5.35
N PRO A 109 -11.58 -3.91 6.09
CA PRO A 109 -11.71 -2.47 6.23
C PRO A 109 -11.36 -1.69 4.97
N LEU A 110 -10.74 -2.39 4.00
CA LEU A 110 -10.41 -1.88 2.68
C LEU A 110 -11.24 -2.59 1.63
N LYS A 111 -11.78 -1.83 0.69
CA LYS A 111 -12.56 -2.34 -0.43
C LYS A 111 -12.18 -1.60 -1.71
N ASP A 112 -11.87 -2.36 -2.75
CA ASP A 112 -11.55 -1.82 -4.07
C ASP A 112 -10.48 -0.69 -4.00
N GLY A 113 -9.44 -0.88 -3.16
CA GLY A 113 -8.32 0.05 -2.99
C GLY A 113 -8.59 1.26 -2.07
N VAL A 114 -9.78 1.37 -1.47
CA VAL A 114 -10.13 2.51 -0.60
C VAL A 114 -10.52 2.07 0.80
N ILE A 115 -10.41 3.00 1.76
CA ILE A 115 -10.86 2.78 3.13
C ILE A 115 -12.40 2.77 3.13
N ALA A 116 -12.97 1.61 3.48
CA ALA A 116 -14.41 1.44 3.68
C ALA A 116 -14.83 1.72 5.13
N ASP A 117 -13.91 1.47 6.09
CA ASP A 117 -14.09 1.73 7.51
C ASP A 117 -12.83 2.35 8.08
N PHE A 118 -12.92 3.61 8.50
CA PHE A 118 -11.78 4.39 8.97
C PHE A 118 -11.23 3.88 10.31
N ASP A 119 -12.09 3.67 11.29
CA ASP A 119 -11.69 3.32 12.66
C ASP A 119 -11.09 1.91 12.72
N VAL A 120 -11.69 0.99 11.98
CA VAL A 120 -11.18 -0.37 11.85
C VAL A 120 -9.83 -0.37 11.09
N THR A 121 -9.69 0.44 10.04
CA THR A 121 -8.42 0.60 9.31
C THR A 121 -7.33 1.18 10.21
N ALA A 122 -7.62 2.25 10.96
CA ALA A 122 -6.67 2.86 11.89
C ALA A 122 -6.22 1.86 12.97
N THR A 123 -7.15 1.07 13.50
CA THR A 123 -6.85 0.02 14.48
C THR A 123 -5.98 -1.09 13.87
N MET A 124 -6.28 -1.52 12.65
CA MET A 124 -5.48 -2.49 11.92
C MET A 124 -4.06 -1.98 11.67
N LEU A 125 -3.90 -0.76 11.17
CA LEU A 125 -2.60 -0.11 10.97
C LEU A 125 -1.82 0.00 12.28
N LYS A 126 -2.48 0.42 13.36
CA LYS A 126 -1.88 0.50 14.69
C LYS A 126 -1.34 -0.85 15.17
N HIS A 127 -2.10 -1.92 14.95
CA HIS A 127 -1.67 -3.28 15.25
C HIS A 127 -0.41 -3.64 14.45
N PHE A 128 -0.41 -3.42 13.14
CA PHE A 128 0.71 -3.75 12.26
C PHE A 128 1.96 -2.94 12.57
N ILE A 129 1.83 -1.62 12.75
CA ILE A 129 2.95 -0.76 13.13
C ILE A 129 3.56 -1.22 14.46
N ARG A 130 2.75 -1.46 15.49
CA ARG A 130 3.23 -1.93 16.79
C ARG A 130 3.94 -3.29 16.72
N LYS A 131 3.37 -4.23 15.97
CA LYS A 131 3.96 -5.55 15.73
C LYS A 131 5.31 -5.44 15.01
N ALA A 132 5.42 -4.56 14.01
CA ALA A 132 6.65 -4.32 13.26
C ALA A 132 7.77 -3.72 14.13
N ILE A 133 7.46 -2.73 14.96
CA ILE A 133 8.49 -2.05 15.80
C ILE A 133 8.82 -2.82 17.08
N LYS A 134 8.15 -3.94 17.37
CA LYS A 134 8.27 -4.69 18.63
C LYS A 134 8.13 -3.77 19.85
N SER A 135 6.94 -3.60 20.32
CA SER A 135 6.38 -2.96 21.54
C SER A 135 7.23 -2.02 22.44
N ASN A 136 8.55 -2.12 22.48
CA ASN A 136 9.41 -1.41 23.44
C ASN A 136 10.13 -0.16 22.90
N SER A 137 9.76 0.32 21.72
CA SER A 137 10.40 1.52 21.15
C SER A 137 9.56 2.77 21.42
N PHE A 138 10.09 3.70 22.21
CA PHE A 138 9.55 5.05 22.40
C PHE A 138 9.59 5.90 21.11
N SER A 139 10.27 5.44 20.07
CA SER A 139 10.44 6.14 18.81
C SER A 139 9.23 5.89 17.90
N ARG A 140 8.51 6.98 17.58
CA ARG A 140 7.48 6.96 16.56
C ARG A 140 8.11 6.83 15.17
N PRO A 141 7.66 5.89 14.31
CA PRO A 141 8.24 5.68 12.98
C PRO A 141 7.85 6.80 12.00
N ARG A 142 8.67 6.99 10.97
CA ARG A 142 8.21 7.57 9.71
C ARG A 142 7.58 6.44 8.90
N VAL A 143 6.44 6.71 8.32
CA VAL A 143 5.67 5.70 7.58
C VAL A 143 5.40 6.20 6.16
N VAL A 144 5.75 5.40 5.17
CA VAL A 144 5.34 5.59 3.79
C VAL A 144 4.22 4.61 3.51
N VAL A 145 3.08 5.07 3.00
CA VAL A 145 1.93 4.21 2.68
C VAL A 145 1.67 4.28 1.18
N CYS A 146 1.54 3.12 0.56
CA CYS A 146 1.07 3.02 -0.82
C CYS A 146 -0.42 3.28 -0.90
N ILE A 147 -0.81 4.00 -1.95
CA ILE A 147 -2.20 4.27 -2.30
C ILE A 147 -2.40 4.04 -3.80
N PRO A 148 -3.59 3.57 -4.22
CA PRO A 148 -3.89 3.46 -5.64
C PRO A 148 -3.82 4.81 -6.35
N SER A 149 -3.49 4.78 -7.65
CA SER A 149 -3.61 5.94 -8.51
C SER A 149 -5.07 6.33 -8.66
N GLY A 150 -5.37 7.62 -8.69
CA GLY A 150 -6.73 8.10 -8.87
C GLY A 150 -7.62 8.04 -7.64
N VAL A 151 -7.05 7.87 -6.43
CA VAL A 151 -7.77 8.13 -5.18
C VAL A 151 -8.09 9.61 -5.05
N THR A 152 -9.24 9.91 -4.47
CA THR A 152 -9.65 11.29 -4.18
C THR A 152 -8.82 11.90 -3.05
N GLU A 153 -8.80 13.24 -2.95
CA GLU A 153 -8.14 13.94 -1.84
C GLU A 153 -8.72 13.55 -0.46
N VAL A 154 -10.00 13.19 -0.41
CA VAL A 154 -10.65 12.72 0.82
C VAL A 154 -10.11 11.35 1.23
N GLU A 155 -10.01 10.43 0.28
CA GLU A 155 -9.45 9.08 0.49
C GLU A 155 -7.96 9.17 0.87
N ARG A 156 -7.19 10.03 0.21
CA ARG A 156 -5.78 10.32 0.52
C ARG A 156 -5.62 10.78 1.98
N ARG A 157 -6.40 11.76 2.41
CA ARG A 157 -6.39 12.25 3.79
C ARG A 157 -6.80 11.19 4.78
N ALA A 158 -7.79 10.35 4.45
CA ALA A 158 -8.22 9.26 5.33
C ALA A 158 -7.09 8.28 5.62
N VAL A 159 -6.29 7.90 4.60
CA VAL A 159 -5.11 7.03 4.79
C VAL A 159 -4.05 7.72 5.66
N GLU A 160 -3.76 9.00 5.39
CA GLU A 160 -2.78 9.76 6.17
C GLU A 160 -3.20 9.88 7.64
N ASP A 161 -4.45 10.24 7.90
CA ASP A 161 -5.00 10.39 9.25
C ASP A 161 -5.02 9.04 9.99
N ALA A 162 -5.42 7.95 9.32
CA ALA A 162 -5.38 6.61 9.90
C ALA A 162 -3.95 6.20 10.30
N ALA A 163 -2.95 6.47 9.46
CA ALA A 163 -1.55 6.19 9.77
C ALA A 163 -1.01 7.06 10.93
N ARG A 164 -1.39 8.35 10.99
CA ARG A 164 -1.05 9.25 12.10
C ARG A 164 -1.70 8.78 13.42
N GLN A 165 -2.97 8.42 13.39
CA GLN A 165 -3.69 7.88 14.55
C GLN A 165 -3.10 6.54 15.01
N ALA A 166 -2.59 5.73 14.09
CA ALA A 166 -1.87 4.50 14.38
C ALA A 166 -0.52 4.73 15.10
N GLY A 167 -0.01 5.97 15.13
CA GLY A 167 1.18 6.36 15.89
C GLY A 167 2.39 6.73 15.03
N ALA A 168 2.23 6.91 13.72
CA ALA A 168 3.29 7.44 12.88
C ALA A 168 3.66 8.88 13.29
N LYS A 169 4.96 9.22 13.26
CA LYS A 169 5.46 10.58 13.46
C LYS A 169 5.26 11.43 12.21
N GLU A 170 5.63 10.84 11.09
CA GLU A 170 5.54 11.44 9.77
C GLU A 170 4.91 10.40 8.84
N VAL A 171 4.03 10.85 7.96
CA VAL A 171 3.36 10.00 6.96
C VAL A 171 3.61 10.61 5.60
N GLU A 172 4.09 9.79 4.69
CA GLU A 172 4.21 10.11 3.27
C GLU A 172 3.36 9.11 2.49
N LEU A 173 2.72 9.58 1.43
CA LEU A 173 1.93 8.74 0.54
C LEU A 173 2.63 8.62 -0.80
N ILE A 174 2.65 7.41 -1.35
CA ILE A 174 3.18 7.13 -2.68
C ILE A 174 2.15 6.35 -3.49
N GLU A 175 2.03 6.64 -4.77
CA GLU A 175 1.15 5.86 -5.63
C GLU A 175 1.72 4.47 -5.92
N GLU A 176 0.86 3.44 -5.87
CA GLU A 176 1.24 2.03 -6.04
C GLU A 176 2.09 1.79 -7.30
N PRO A 177 1.75 2.29 -8.50
CA PRO A 177 2.56 2.05 -9.68
C PRO A 177 3.94 2.71 -9.60
N MET A 178 4.07 3.87 -8.94
CA MET A 178 5.36 4.52 -8.73
C MET A 178 6.22 3.69 -7.76
N ALA A 179 5.63 3.24 -6.67
CA ALA A 179 6.31 2.36 -5.70
C ALA A 179 6.77 1.05 -6.36
N ALA A 180 5.91 0.45 -7.19
CA ALA A 180 6.21 -0.76 -7.96
C ALA A 180 7.37 -0.54 -8.94
N ALA A 181 7.36 0.59 -9.68
CA ALA A 181 8.43 0.95 -10.60
C ALA A 181 9.78 1.10 -9.90
N ILE A 182 9.81 1.81 -8.78
CA ILE A 182 11.01 2.01 -7.96
C ILE A 182 11.49 0.65 -7.42
N GLY A 183 10.58 -0.15 -6.91
CA GLY A 183 10.89 -1.48 -6.38
C GLY A 183 11.42 -2.46 -7.42
N ALA A 184 10.94 -2.36 -8.66
CA ALA A 184 11.45 -3.12 -9.79
C ALA A 184 12.81 -2.60 -10.32
N GLY A 185 13.30 -1.48 -9.78
CA GLY A 185 14.56 -0.86 -10.22
C GLY A 185 14.46 -0.19 -11.59
N LEU A 186 13.26 0.28 -11.97
CA LEU A 186 13.07 0.99 -13.22
C LEU A 186 13.73 2.37 -13.17
N PRO A 187 14.22 2.90 -14.31
CA PRO A 187 14.86 4.21 -14.37
C PRO A 187 13.82 5.33 -14.34
N VAL A 188 13.07 5.44 -13.23
CA VAL A 188 11.93 6.37 -13.11
C VAL A 188 12.32 7.84 -13.23
N ALA A 189 13.56 8.20 -12.86
CA ALA A 189 14.06 9.57 -12.93
C ALA A 189 14.56 9.98 -14.33
N GLU A 190 14.70 9.02 -15.24
CA GLU A 190 15.21 9.29 -16.59
C GLU A 190 14.10 9.78 -17.52
N PRO A 191 14.45 10.50 -18.63
CA PRO A 191 13.49 10.94 -19.65
C PRO A 191 13.06 9.80 -20.58
N THR A 192 12.97 8.60 -20.04
CA THR A 192 12.50 7.38 -20.74
C THR A 192 11.18 6.93 -20.13
N GLY A 193 10.19 6.63 -20.98
CA GLY A 193 8.91 6.10 -20.49
C GLY A 193 9.07 4.66 -20.00
N SER A 194 8.73 4.42 -18.72
CA SER A 194 8.59 3.10 -18.15
C SER A 194 7.11 2.80 -17.91
N MET A 195 6.61 1.65 -18.39
CA MET A 195 5.22 1.24 -18.15
C MET A 195 5.18 0.15 -17.08
N VAL A 196 4.32 0.36 -16.09
CA VAL A 196 4.02 -0.60 -15.02
C VAL A 196 2.58 -1.06 -15.15
N VAL A 197 2.36 -2.35 -14.98
CA VAL A 197 1.03 -2.95 -14.79
C VAL A 197 1.05 -3.63 -13.44
N ASP A 198 0.25 -3.13 -12.53
CA ASP A 198 0.08 -3.66 -11.18
C ASP A 198 -1.32 -4.27 -11.04
N ILE A 199 -1.39 -5.52 -10.57
CA ILE A 199 -2.67 -6.23 -10.40
C ILE A 199 -2.71 -6.77 -8.98
N GLY A 200 -3.46 -6.06 -8.13
CA GLY A 200 -3.70 -6.43 -6.74
C GLY A 200 -4.94 -7.30 -6.54
N GLY A 201 -5.44 -7.36 -5.31
CA GLY A 201 -6.70 -8.03 -4.98
C GLY A 201 -7.93 -7.21 -5.40
N GLY A 202 -7.93 -5.91 -5.11
CA GLY A 202 -9.07 -5.01 -5.34
C GLY A 202 -8.94 -4.09 -6.56
N THR A 203 -7.71 -3.75 -6.96
CA THR A 203 -7.38 -2.80 -8.02
C THR A 203 -6.44 -3.41 -9.05
N ALA A 204 -6.61 -3.01 -10.32
CA ALA A 204 -5.61 -3.23 -11.36
C ALA A 204 -5.25 -1.87 -11.98
N GLU A 205 -3.96 -1.58 -12.04
CA GLU A 205 -3.43 -0.28 -12.41
C GLU A 205 -2.42 -0.39 -13.54
N VAL A 206 -2.47 0.58 -14.45
CA VAL A 206 -1.46 0.75 -15.50
C VAL A 206 -0.98 2.18 -15.43
N ALA A 207 0.33 2.38 -15.37
CA ALA A 207 0.92 3.71 -15.35
C ALA A 207 2.14 3.81 -16.26
N ILE A 208 2.36 4.99 -16.80
CA ILE A 208 3.56 5.38 -17.51
C ILE A 208 4.28 6.42 -16.68
N ILE A 209 5.55 6.14 -16.39
CA ILE A 209 6.41 6.93 -15.51
C ILE A 209 7.59 7.46 -16.31
N SER A 210 7.90 8.72 -16.14
CA SER A 210 9.07 9.39 -16.75
C SER A 210 9.45 10.62 -15.93
N LEU A 211 10.73 10.94 -15.84
CA LEU A 211 11.26 12.12 -15.14
C LEU A 211 10.83 12.22 -13.66
N GLY A 212 10.61 11.08 -13.00
CA GLY A 212 10.25 11.02 -11.60
C GLY A 212 8.76 11.22 -11.31
N ASP A 213 7.91 11.27 -12.33
CA ASP A 213 6.47 11.50 -12.18
C ASP A 213 5.64 10.51 -13.00
N ILE A 214 4.36 10.34 -12.64
CA ILE A 214 3.39 9.56 -13.40
C ILE A 214 2.84 10.46 -14.51
N VAL A 215 3.22 10.15 -15.75
CA VAL A 215 2.78 10.88 -16.93
C VAL A 215 1.31 10.64 -17.23
N THR A 216 0.87 9.39 -17.05
CA THR A 216 -0.52 8.97 -17.20
C THR A 216 -0.74 7.67 -16.46
N SER A 217 -1.92 7.49 -15.91
CA SER A 217 -2.34 6.26 -15.27
C SER A 217 -3.80 5.93 -15.58
N CYS A 218 -4.13 4.66 -15.45
CA CYS A 218 -5.49 4.15 -15.50
C CYS A 218 -5.64 3.11 -14.39
N SER A 219 -6.62 3.30 -13.52
CA SER A 219 -6.95 2.38 -12.43
C SER A 219 -8.36 1.84 -12.60
N VAL A 220 -8.53 0.54 -12.41
CA VAL A 220 -9.83 -0.11 -12.41
C VAL A 220 -10.03 -0.86 -11.09
N ARG A 221 -11.22 -0.76 -10.50
CA ARG A 221 -11.59 -1.42 -9.23
C ARG A 221 -12.13 -2.83 -9.48
N VAL A 222 -11.43 -3.56 -10.35
CA VAL A 222 -11.68 -4.98 -10.67
C VAL A 222 -10.33 -5.66 -10.79
N ALA A 223 -10.05 -6.62 -9.92
CA ALA A 223 -8.79 -7.34 -9.89
C ALA A 223 -8.96 -8.76 -9.30
N GLY A 224 -7.91 -9.33 -8.73
CA GLY A 224 -7.81 -10.73 -8.36
C GLY A 224 -8.96 -11.30 -7.52
N ASP A 225 -9.57 -10.51 -6.64
CA ASP A 225 -10.72 -10.95 -5.81
C ASP A 225 -12.02 -11.15 -6.64
N LYS A 226 -12.06 -10.67 -7.89
CA LYS A 226 -13.22 -10.73 -8.79
C LYS A 226 -13.01 -11.63 -10.00
N PHE A 227 -11.83 -12.20 -10.17
CA PHE A 227 -11.48 -13.17 -11.20
C PHE A 227 -11.67 -14.61 -10.71
#